data_de5c5a966962c4e8d9b97dd4dd560f4c
#
_entry.id   de5c5a966962c4e8d9b97dd4dd560f4c
#
_cell.length_a   1.000
_cell.length_b   1.000
_cell.length_c   1.000
_cell.angle_alpha   90.00
_cell.angle_beta   90.00
_cell.angle_gamma   90.00
#
_symmetry.space_group_name_H-M   'P 1'
#
loop_
_entity.id
_entity.type
_entity.pdbx_description
1 polymer ?
#
loop_
_entity_poly.entity_id
_entity_poly.type
_entity_poly.pdbx_seq_one_letter_code
_entity_poly.pdbx_strand_id
1 'polypeptide(L)' 'MRAELQEVMDMLRKLQGAIDFGDAPMAEREELAGDVTDIMDALFEVMKKLPDE' A
#
# COMPACT_ATOMS: atom_id res chain seq x y z
N MET A 1 9.42 -7.00 13.56
CA MET A 1 9.49 -6.96 12.09
C MET A 1 8.15 -6.98 11.40
N ARG A 2 7.32 -7.99 11.67
CA ARG A 2 5.99 -8.04 11.03
C ARG A 2 5.09 -6.88 11.42
N ALA A 3 5.17 -6.43 12.68
CA ALA A 3 4.38 -5.30 13.13
C ALA A 3 4.72 -4.02 12.37
N GLU A 4 6.01 -3.82 12.10
CA GLU A 4 6.46 -2.66 11.34
C GLU A 4 5.95 -2.71 9.90
N LEU A 5 5.99 -3.89 9.28
CA LEU A 5 5.47 -4.07 7.94
C LEU A 5 3.97 -3.84 7.90
N GLN A 6 3.26 -4.30 8.93
CA GLN A 6 1.83 -4.08 9.03
C GLN A 6 1.50 -2.59 9.12
N GLU A 7 2.29 -1.83 9.87
CA GLU A 7 2.12 -0.38 9.96
C GLU A 7 2.33 0.29 8.61
N VAL A 8 3.35 -0.16 7.87
CA VAL A 8 3.60 0.39 6.53
C VAL A 8 2.42 0.10 5.61
N MET A 9 1.88 -1.12 5.66
CA MET A 9 0.72 -1.47 4.85
C MET A 9 -0.50 -0.62 5.21
N ASP A 10 -0.71 -0.37 6.49
CA ASP A 10 -1.80 0.49 6.94
C ASP A 10 -1.64 1.91 6.41
N MET A 11 -0.43 2.43 6.42
CA MET A 11 -0.15 3.74 5.85
C MET A 11 -0.43 3.78 4.35
N LEU A 12 -0.07 2.73 3.63
CA LEU A 12 -0.35 2.64 2.20
C LEU A 12 -1.85 2.60 1.92
N ARG A 13 -2.61 1.91 2.76
CA ARG A 13 -4.07 1.89 2.63
C ARG A 13 -4.67 3.26 2.84
N LYS A 14 -4.17 4.00 3.82
CA LYS A 14 -4.61 5.37 4.07
C LYS A 14 -4.28 6.27 2.89
N LEU A 15 -3.10 6.10 2.33
CA LEU A 15 -2.68 6.86 1.15
C LEU A 15 -3.59 6.54 -0.03
N GLN A 16 -3.91 5.27 -0.24
CA GLN A 16 -4.80 4.87 -1.31
C GLN A 16 -6.19 5.49 -1.15
N GLY A 17 -6.69 5.52 0.08
CA GLY A 17 -7.96 6.17 0.37
C GLY A 17 -7.92 7.66 0.06
N ALA A 18 -6.83 8.34 0.41
CA ALA A 18 -6.65 9.75 0.12
C ALA A 18 -6.60 10.00 -1.39
N ILE A 19 -5.98 9.10 -2.14
CA ILE A 19 -5.95 9.20 -3.61
C ILE A 19 -7.34 9.06 -4.18
N ASP A 20 -8.12 8.08 -3.71
CA ASP A 20 -9.46 7.81 -4.21
C ASP A 20 -10.43 8.95 -3.93
N PHE A 21 -10.28 9.62 -2.80
CA PHE A 21 -11.16 10.72 -2.40
C PHE A 21 -10.55 12.10 -2.62
N GLY A 22 -9.38 12.16 -3.25
CA GLY A 22 -8.71 13.43 -3.52
C GLY A 22 -9.26 14.12 -4.76
N ASP A 23 -8.77 15.33 -5.01
CA ASP A 23 -9.18 16.17 -6.13
C ASP A 23 -8.34 15.94 -7.39
N ALA A 24 -7.42 14.97 -7.36
CA ALA A 24 -6.55 14.71 -8.50
C ALA A 24 -7.35 14.17 -9.70
N PRO A 25 -6.89 14.42 -10.94
CA PRO A 25 -7.53 13.86 -12.10
C PRO A 25 -7.59 12.33 -12.05
N MET A 26 -8.61 11.76 -12.67
CA MET A 26 -8.82 10.31 -12.62
C MET A 26 -7.61 9.52 -13.14
N ALA A 27 -6.98 10.01 -14.20
CA ALA A 27 -5.80 9.33 -14.77
C ALA A 27 -4.67 9.24 -13.76
N GLU A 28 -4.40 10.33 -13.03
CA GLU A 28 -3.39 10.36 -11.99
C GLU A 28 -3.74 9.44 -10.83
N ARG A 29 -5.01 9.46 -10.44
CA ARG A 29 -5.48 8.61 -9.33
C ARG A 29 -5.33 7.14 -9.67
N GLU A 30 -5.64 6.75 -10.89
CA GLU A 30 -5.49 5.37 -11.33
C GLU A 30 -4.02 4.94 -11.31
N GLU A 31 -3.13 5.80 -11.80
CA GLU A 31 -1.70 5.52 -11.82
C GLU A 31 -1.16 5.37 -10.40
N LEU A 32 -1.51 6.30 -9.51
CA LEU A 32 -1.05 6.25 -8.12
C LEU A 32 -1.62 5.06 -7.38
N ALA A 33 -2.89 4.75 -7.60
CA ALA A 33 -3.52 3.58 -6.97
C ALA A 33 -2.85 2.29 -7.43
N GLY A 34 -2.48 2.20 -8.71
CA GLY A 34 -1.73 1.06 -9.23
C GLY A 34 -0.38 0.92 -8.58
N ASP A 35 0.35 2.03 -8.43
CA ASP A 35 1.65 2.03 -7.78
C ASP A 35 1.54 1.59 -6.31
N VAL A 36 0.57 2.09 -5.59
CA VAL A 36 0.33 1.71 -4.19
C VAL A 36 0.01 0.23 -4.09
N THR A 37 -0.81 -0.28 -4.99
CA THR A 37 -1.17 -1.70 -5.02
C THR A 37 0.07 -2.56 -5.26
N ASP A 38 0.92 -2.16 -6.19
CA ASP A 38 2.16 -2.90 -6.48
C ASP A 38 3.08 -2.93 -5.25
N ILE A 39 3.20 -1.81 -4.55
CA ILE A 39 4.00 -1.76 -3.33
C ILE A 39 3.42 -2.67 -2.25
N MET A 40 2.11 -2.68 -2.09
CA MET A 40 1.43 -3.54 -1.12
C MET A 40 1.65 -5.01 -1.45
N ASP A 41 1.58 -5.39 -2.72
CA ASP A 41 1.83 -6.76 -3.13
C ASP A 41 3.26 -7.17 -2.82
N ALA A 42 4.23 -6.29 -3.07
CA ALA A 42 5.63 -6.57 -2.77
C ALA A 42 5.85 -6.77 -1.27
N LEU A 43 5.23 -5.92 -0.45
CA LEU A 43 5.31 -6.05 1.00
C LEU A 43 4.65 -7.34 1.49
N PHE A 44 3.53 -7.71 0.88
CA PHE A 44 2.84 -8.95 1.22
C PHE A 44 3.73 -10.16 0.95
N GLU A 45 4.44 -10.15 -0.17
CA GLU A 45 5.38 -11.23 -0.50
C GLU A 45 6.50 -11.32 0.52
N VAL A 46 7.03 -10.17 0.96
CA VAL A 46 8.07 -10.14 2.00
C VAL A 46 7.53 -10.72 3.30
N MET A 47 6.30 -10.34 3.68
CA MET A 47 5.68 -10.83 4.90
C MET A 47 5.50 -12.34 4.90
N LYS A 48 5.17 -12.92 3.75
CA LYS A 48 5.02 -14.39 3.64
C LYS A 48 6.33 -15.12 3.91
N LYS A 49 7.45 -14.48 3.63
CA LYS A 49 8.77 -15.08 3.80
C LYS A 49 9.33 -14.90 5.20
N LEU A 50 8.75 -14.01 5.99
CA LEU A 50 9.23 -13.76 7.36
C LEU A 50 8.64 -14.78 8.31
N PRO A 51 9.43 -15.21 9.31
CA PRO A 51 8.91 -16.11 10.33
C PRO A 51 7.91 -15.39 11.24
N ASP A 52 7.01 -16.15 11.80
CA ASP A 52 6.11 -15.63 12.84
C ASP A 52 6.90 -15.34 14.11
N GLU A 53 6.68 -14.22 14.69
CA GLU A 53 7.32 -13.87 15.96
C GLU A 53 6.41 -14.15 17.14
#